data_42fd075471d605a420c1c2ba9f1dd79a
#
_entry.id   42fd075471d605a420c1c2ba9f1dd79a
#
_cell.length_a   1.000
_cell.length_b   1.000
_cell.length_c   1.000
_cell.angle_alpha   90.00
_cell.angle_beta   90.00
_cell.angle_gamma   90.00
#
_symmetry.space_group_name_H-M   'P 1'
#
loop_
_entity.id
_entity.type
_entity.pdbx_description
1 polymer ?
#
loop_
_entity_poly.entity_id
_entity_poly.type
_entity_poly.pdbx_seq_one_letter_code
_entity_poly.pdbx_strand_id
1 'polypeptide(L)' 'LNHYRVIPTCDCLIEIGLNPTAVNSSAVLPAFTIEYLVIPVGSKIAVKSLSGSTGNLHIADAIR' A
#
# COMPACT_ATOMS: atom_id res chain seq x y z
N LEU A 1 -11.47 9.84 8.01
CA LEU A 1 -10.75 9.20 6.91
C LEU A 1 -9.41 9.89 6.69
N ASN A 2 -8.38 9.12 6.47
CA ASN A 2 -7.05 9.63 6.18
C ASN A 2 -6.72 9.37 4.72
N HIS A 3 -6.16 10.38 4.06
CA HIS A 3 -5.75 10.30 2.67
C HIS A 3 -4.24 10.19 2.59
N TYR A 4 -3.75 9.21 1.86
CA TYR A 4 -2.31 8.96 1.73
C TYR A 4 -1.92 8.83 0.28
N ARG A 5 -0.71 9.30 -0.03
CA ARG A 5 -0.07 9.09 -1.32
C ARG A 5 1.02 8.05 -1.12
N VAL A 6 0.99 6.98 -1.92
CA VAL A 6 1.97 5.91 -1.80
C VAL A 6 2.69 5.68 -3.11
N ILE A 7 3.99 5.39 -3.03
CA ILE A 7 4.82 5.09 -4.19
C ILE A 7 5.73 3.93 -3.81
N PRO A 8 5.55 2.73 -4.38
CA PRO A 8 6.46 1.63 -4.12
C PRO A 8 7.67 1.67 -5.05
N THR A 9 8.78 1.10 -4.62
CA THR A 9 9.96 0.97 -5.46
C THR A 9 10.05 -0.39 -6.14
N CYS A 10 9.15 -1.30 -5.83
CA CYS A 10 8.98 -2.57 -6.53
C CYS A 10 7.49 -2.90 -6.59
N ASP A 11 7.11 -3.80 -7.50
CA ASP A 11 5.72 -4.24 -7.55
C ASP A 11 5.36 -4.90 -6.23
N CYS A 12 4.21 -4.54 -5.67
CA CYS A 12 3.80 -5.09 -4.40
C CYS A 12 2.30 -5.35 -4.36
N LEU A 13 1.89 -6.10 -3.35
CA LEU A 13 0.50 -6.39 -3.04
C LEU A 13 0.15 -5.62 -1.79
N ILE A 14 -1.05 -5.05 -1.76
CA ILE A 14 -1.47 -4.19 -0.66
C ILE A 14 -2.84 -4.62 -0.16
N GLU A 15 -3.01 -4.59 1.15
CA GLU A 15 -4.25 -4.92 1.80
C GLU A 15 -4.51 -3.91 2.91
N ILE A 16 -5.76 -3.46 3.05
CA ILE A 16 -6.14 -2.48 4.06
C ILE A 16 -7.26 -3.05 4.92
N GLY A 17 -7.14 -2.92 6.24
CA GLY A 17 -8.15 -3.40 7.16
C GLY A 17 -7.71 -3.22 8.60
N LEU A 18 -8.49 -3.80 9.51
CA LEU A 18 -8.18 -3.71 10.94
C LEU A 18 -6.96 -4.55 11.30
N ASN A 19 -6.83 -5.70 10.66
CA ASN A 19 -5.71 -6.62 10.90
C ASN A 19 -5.34 -7.29 9.58
N PRO A 20 -4.86 -6.51 8.59
CA PRO A 20 -4.70 -7.01 7.24
C PRO A 20 -3.47 -7.91 7.09
N THR A 21 -3.56 -8.83 6.15
CA THR A 21 -2.43 -9.65 5.72
C THR A 21 -2.38 -9.61 4.20
N ALA A 22 -1.28 -9.15 3.63
CA ALA A 22 -1.12 -9.13 2.18
C ALA A 22 -0.89 -10.55 1.66
N VAL A 23 -1.69 -10.94 0.68
CA VAL A 23 -1.65 -12.28 0.09
C VAL A 23 -1.63 -12.14 -1.44
N ASN A 24 -1.44 -13.25 -2.14
CA ASN A 24 -1.31 -13.22 -3.61
C ASN A 24 -2.55 -12.70 -4.33
N SER A 25 -3.71 -12.73 -3.68
CA SER A 25 -4.94 -12.19 -4.25
C SER A 25 -5.22 -10.74 -3.86
N SER A 26 -4.34 -10.12 -3.10
CA SER A 26 -4.49 -8.71 -2.73
C SER A 26 -4.29 -7.82 -3.94
N ALA A 27 -4.70 -6.55 -3.81
CA ALA A 27 -4.57 -5.59 -4.90
C ALA A 27 -3.10 -5.35 -5.24
N VAL A 28 -2.78 -5.27 -6.52
CA VAL A 28 -1.42 -5.03 -6.99
C VAL A 28 -1.16 -3.54 -7.07
N LEU A 29 -0.01 -3.13 -6.55
CA LEU A 29 0.46 -1.76 -6.64
C LEU A 29 1.77 -1.77 -7.43
N PRO A 30 1.76 -1.30 -8.70
CA PRO A 30 2.95 -1.35 -9.56
C PRO A 30 4.07 -0.45 -9.05
N ALA A 31 5.31 -0.83 -9.36
CA ALA A 31 6.49 -0.05 -8.99
C ALA A 31 6.44 1.35 -9.59
N PHE A 32 6.86 2.33 -8.81
CA PHE A 32 7.00 3.73 -9.22
C PHE A 32 5.71 4.35 -9.73
N THR A 33 4.57 3.81 -9.34
CA THR A 33 3.26 4.36 -9.67
C THR A 33 2.69 5.04 -8.44
N ILE A 34 2.24 6.29 -8.62
CA ILE A 34 1.63 7.04 -7.52
C ILE A 34 0.19 6.59 -7.36
N GLU A 35 -0.16 6.19 -6.14
CA GLU A 35 -1.54 5.83 -5.80
C GLU A 35 -2.00 6.65 -4.61
N TYR A 36 -3.25 7.03 -4.64
CA TYR A 36 -3.88 7.75 -3.53
C TYR A 36 -4.84 6.80 -2.83
N LEU A 37 -4.63 6.62 -1.52
CA LEU A 37 -5.42 5.71 -0.72
C LEU A 37 -6.23 6.47 0.31
N VAL A 38 -7.46 6.02 0.52
CA VAL A 38 -8.30 6.52 1.60
C VAL A 38 -8.38 5.42 2.65
N ILE A 39 -7.85 5.67 3.84
CA ILE A 39 -7.75 4.67 4.88
C ILE A 39 -8.64 5.11 6.06
N PRO A 40 -9.65 4.31 6.42
CA PRO A 40 -10.48 4.64 7.58
C PRO A 40 -9.66 4.71 8.86
N VAL A 41 -10.09 5.55 9.79
CA VAL A 41 -9.44 5.67 11.09
C VAL A 41 -9.44 4.30 11.78
N GLY A 42 -8.29 3.92 12.31
CA GLY A 42 -8.11 2.63 12.98
C GLY A 42 -7.70 1.50 12.07
N SER A 43 -7.74 1.70 10.75
CA SER A 43 -7.29 0.68 9.81
C SER A 43 -5.79 0.74 9.61
N LYS A 44 -5.23 -0.37 9.13
CA LYS A 44 -3.80 -0.53 8.88
C LYS A 44 -3.57 -0.97 7.44
N ILE A 45 -2.32 -0.81 6.99
CA ILE A 45 -1.90 -1.26 5.67
C ILE A 45 -0.92 -2.40 5.83
N ALA A 46 -1.14 -3.49 5.10
CA ALA A 46 -0.16 -4.56 4.96
C ALA A 46 0.33 -4.60 3.52
N VAL A 47 1.64 -4.79 3.34
CA VAL A 47 2.22 -4.86 2.01
C VAL A 47 3.16 -6.06 1.92
N LYS A 48 3.31 -6.56 0.69
CA LYS A 48 4.16 -7.70 0.40
C LYS A 48 4.68 -7.54 -1.03
N SER A 49 5.94 -7.86 -1.28
CA SER A 49 6.46 -7.79 -2.63
C SER A 49 5.79 -8.84 -3.51
N LEU A 50 5.54 -8.49 -4.77
CA LEU A 50 4.82 -9.38 -5.68
C LEU A 50 5.66 -10.59 -6.07
N SER A 51 6.95 -10.39 -6.28
CA SER A 51 7.84 -11.45 -6.78
C SER A 51 9.02 -11.73 -5.85
N GLY A 52 8.90 -11.39 -4.57
CA GLY A 52 9.99 -11.59 -3.63
C GLY A 52 11.09 -10.54 -3.72
N SER A 53 10.90 -9.51 -4.54
CA SER A 53 11.88 -8.42 -4.67
C SER A 53 11.95 -7.60 -3.40
N THR A 54 13.08 -6.94 -3.19
CA THR A 54 13.28 -6.03 -2.07
C THR A 54 13.00 -4.61 -2.54
N GLY A 55 12.33 -3.84 -1.71
CA GLY A 55 12.03 -2.45 -2.03
C GLY A 55 11.41 -1.73 -0.86
N ASN A 56 10.99 -0.51 -1.11
CA ASN A 56 10.36 0.34 -0.10
C ASN A 56 9.02 0.84 -0.59
N LEU A 57 8.13 1.08 0.35
CA LEU A 57 6.87 1.77 0.08
C LEU A 57 6.95 3.14 0.74
N HIS A 58 6.97 4.19 -0.07
CA HIS A 58 6.98 5.55 0.42
C HIS A 58 5.55 6.01 0.64
N ILE A 59 5.23 6.45 1.86
CA ILE A 59 3.89 6.89 2.22
C ILE A 59 3.98 8.32 2.71
N ALA A 60 3.10 9.17 2.19
CA ALA A 60 3.00 10.56 2.62
C ALA A 60 1.54 10.95 2.76
N ASP A 61 1.24 11.87 3.67
CA ASP A 61 -0.11 12.40 3.80
C ASP A 61 -0.49 13.14 2.53
N ALA A 62 -1.67 12.86 2.02
CA ALA A 62 -2.24 13.59 0.90
C ALA A 62 -3.30 14.52 1.46
N ILE A 63 -2.90 15.73 1.80
CA ILE A 63 -3.78 16.72 2.41
C ILE A 63 -4.74 17.28 1.36
N ARG A 64 -6.02 17.30 1.72
CA ARG A 64 -7.07 17.81 0.85
C ARG A 64 -7.97 18.76 1.59
#